data_b002cbdcb3167d975c9122ff72058548
#
_entry.id   b002cbdcb3167d975c9122ff72058548
#
_cell.length_a   1.000
_cell.length_b   1.000
_cell.length_c   1.000
_cell.angle_alpha   90.00
_cell.angle_beta   90.00
_cell.angle_gamma   90.00
#
_symmetry.space_group_name_H-M   'P 1'
#
loop_
_entity.id
_entity.type
_entity.pdbx_description
1 polymer ?
#
loop_
_entity_poly.entity_id
_entity_poly.type
_entity_poly.pdbx_seq_one_letter_code
_entity_poly.pdbx_strand_id
1 'polypeptide(L)'
;MTRRGSICWADLGEARGSKPAKRRPVLVIQADPFNASRLSTTLAAVLTSNTGLAAMPGNAFLPATSSGLPKDSVVNVTALVTLDKADLDAETGRLPSALMSEVDRGLRQVLGL
;
A
#
# COMPACT_ATOMS: atom_id res chain seq x y z
N MET A 1 9.64 -12.01 4.99
CA MET A 1 9.15 -11.32 6.19
C MET A 1 8.46 -10.03 5.81
N THR A 2 7.32 -9.72 6.43
CA THR A 2 6.58 -8.49 6.17
C THR A 2 7.32 -7.29 6.75
N ARG A 3 7.56 -6.28 5.92
CA ARG A 3 8.28 -5.06 6.33
C ARG A 3 7.57 -3.82 5.81
N ARG A 4 7.61 -2.73 6.58
CA ARG A 4 7.08 -1.44 6.17
C ARG A 4 7.79 -0.95 4.90
N GLY A 5 7.02 -0.53 3.92
CA GLY A 5 7.54 -0.09 2.63
C GLY A 5 7.62 -1.19 1.57
N SER A 6 7.33 -2.45 1.93
CA SER A 6 7.27 -3.53 0.95
C SER A 6 6.03 -3.40 0.08
N ILE A 7 6.21 -3.68 -1.21
CA ILE A 7 5.12 -3.74 -2.20
C ILE A 7 4.87 -5.21 -2.50
N CYS A 8 3.64 -5.65 -2.26
CA CYS A 8 3.24 -7.05 -2.44
C CYS A 8 1.88 -7.09 -3.11
N TRP A 9 1.59 -8.16 -3.83
CA TRP A 9 0.25 -8.43 -4.33
C TRP A 9 -0.56 -9.15 -3.25
N ALA A 10 -1.84 -8.84 -3.18
CA ALA A 10 -2.77 -9.47 -2.25
C ALA A 10 -4.16 -9.55 -2.86
N ASP A 11 -4.91 -10.59 -2.49
CA ASP A 11 -6.31 -10.72 -2.86
C ASP A 11 -7.16 -9.97 -1.83
N LEU A 12 -7.89 -8.95 -2.26
CA LEU A 12 -8.74 -8.12 -1.42
C LEU A 12 -10.19 -8.62 -1.36
N GLY A 13 -10.47 -9.75 -2.00
CA GLY A 13 -11.80 -10.33 -2.03
C GLY A 13 -12.68 -9.77 -3.15
N GLU A 14 -13.98 -10.04 -3.05
CA GLU A 14 -14.94 -9.66 -4.07
C GLU A 14 -15.29 -8.17 -4.00
N ALA A 15 -15.70 -7.63 -5.16
CA ALA A 15 -16.11 -6.23 -5.24
C ALA A 15 -17.38 -5.98 -4.44
N ARG A 16 -17.34 -4.94 -3.58
CA ARG A 16 -18.48 -4.49 -2.79
C ARG A 16 -18.46 -2.97 -2.74
N GLY A 17 -19.42 -2.33 -3.39
CA GLY A 17 -19.49 -0.88 -3.43
C GLY A 17 -18.24 -0.28 -4.05
N SER A 18 -17.72 0.78 -3.44
CA SER A 18 -16.57 1.54 -3.93
C SER A 18 -15.23 1.08 -3.36
N LYS A 19 -15.21 0.10 -2.47
CA LYS A 19 -13.94 -0.32 -1.86
C LYS A 19 -13.12 -1.15 -2.84
N PRO A 20 -11.77 -1.11 -2.72
CA PRO A 20 -10.90 -1.93 -3.56
C PRO A 20 -11.21 -3.41 -3.40
N ALA A 21 -11.06 -4.15 -4.50
CA ALA A 21 -11.41 -5.56 -4.56
C ALA A 21 -10.47 -6.32 -5.48
N LYS A 22 -10.58 -7.64 -5.46
CA LYS A 22 -9.80 -8.56 -6.26
C LYS A 22 -8.32 -8.51 -5.92
N ARG A 23 -7.47 -9.00 -6.81
CA ARG A 23 -6.03 -9.01 -6.60
C ARG A 23 -5.46 -7.64 -6.94
N ARG A 24 -4.79 -7.03 -5.98
CA ARG A 24 -4.22 -5.68 -6.11
C ARG A 24 -2.83 -5.64 -5.49
N PRO A 25 -1.94 -4.77 -5.98
CA PRO A 25 -0.73 -4.48 -5.25
C PRO A 25 -1.05 -3.60 -4.04
N VAL A 26 -0.34 -3.84 -2.95
CA VAL A 26 -0.49 -3.07 -1.71
C VAL A 26 0.87 -2.67 -1.19
N LEU A 27 0.89 -1.56 -0.45
CA LEU A 27 2.08 -1.06 0.24
C LEU A 27 1.90 -1.29 1.73
N VAL A 28 2.80 -2.04 2.34
CA VAL A 28 2.78 -2.27 3.79
C VAL A 28 3.14 -0.95 4.49
N ILE A 29 2.24 -0.47 5.34
CA ILE A 29 2.43 0.78 6.08
C ILE A 29 2.56 0.57 7.59
N GLN A 30 2.21 -0.61 8.10
CA GLN A 30 2.33 -0.91 9.51
C GLN A 30 3.79 -0.90 9.96
N ALA A 31 4.04 -0.34 11.16
CA ALA A 31 5.39 -0.24 11.70
C ALA A 31 6.02 -1.62 11.92
N ASP A 32 7.33 -1.72 11.69
CA ASP A 32 8.04 -3.00 11.72
C ASP A 32 8.02 -3.72 13.07
N PRO A 33 8.04 -3.06 14.24
CA PRO A 33 7.87 -3.80 15.49
C PRO A 33 6.58 -4.62 15.56
N PHE A 34 5.49 -4.11 14.97
CA PHE A 34 4.23 -4.85 14.87
C PHE A 34 4.31 -5.94 13.81
N ASN A 35 4.97 -5.67 12.68
CA ASN A 35 5.16 -6.68 11.64
C ASN A 35 6.00 -7.85 12.12
N ALA A 36 6.98 -7.61 12.97
CA ALA A 36 7.85 -8.63 13.54
C ALA A 36 7.23 -9.35 14.73
N SER A 37 6.12 -8.87 15.26
CA SER A 37 5.44 -9.45 16.41
C SER A 37 4.62 -10.67 16.02
N ARG A 38 3.94 -11.28 17.01
CA ARG A 38 3.03 -12.40 16.79
C ARG A 38 1.69 -11.99 16.19
N LEU A 39 1.45 -10.68 16.00
CA LEU A 39 0.25 -10.20 15.34
C LEU A 39 0.16 -10.82 13.94
N SER A 40 -0.96 -11.45 13.63
CA SER A 40 -1.15 -12.16 12.35
C SER A 40 -1.39 -11.23 11.18
N THR A 41 -1.74 -9.96 11.46
CA THR A 41 -2.19 -9.01 10.45
C THR A 41 -1.18 -7.88 10.25
N THR A 42 -1.32 -7.20 9.11
CA THR A 42 -0.60 -5.97 8.83
C THR A 42 -1.55 -4.97 8.19
N LEU A 43 -1.22 -3.69 8.28
CA LEU A 43 -1.95 -2.62 7.64
C LEU A 43 -1.26 -2.23 6.35
N ALA A 44 -2.03 -2.04 5.29
CA ALA A 44 -1.51 -1.69 3.98
C ALA A 44 -2.38 -0.65 3.29
N ALA A 45 -1.77 0.13 2.39
CA ALA A 45 -2.46 1.04 1.50
C ALA A 45 -2.55 0.37 0.12
N VAL A 46 -3.72 0.45 -0.51
CA VAL A 46 -3.93 -0.15 -1.82
C VAL A 46 -3.30 0.73 -2.89
N LEU A 47 -2.62 0.10 -3.85
CA LEU A 47 -2.08 0.76 -5.03
C LEU A 47 -3.06 0.61 -6.19
N THR A 48 -3.15 1.65 -7.00
CA THR A 48 -4.01 1.64 -8.19
C THR A 48 -3.22 2.07 -9.42
N SER A 49 -3.53 1.48 -10.57
CA SER A 49 -2.96 1.93 -11.84
C SER A 49 -3.72 3.11 -12.44
N ASN A 50 -4.78 3.57 -11.80
CA ASN A 50 -5.46 4.81 -12.20
C ASN A 50 -4.64 6.01 -11.74
N THR A 51 -3.71 6.45 -12.60
CA THR A 51 -2.78 7.53 -12.27
C THR A 51 -3.47 8.90 -12.09
N GLY A 52 -4.70 9.04 -12.57
CA GLY A 52 -5.50 10.25 -12.30
C GLY A 52 -5.72 10.49 -10.82
N LEU A 53 -5.70 9.44 -10.00
CA LEU A 53 -5.84 9.57 -8.56
C LEU A 53 -4.62 10.18 -7.86
N ALA A 54 -3.51 10.39 -8.57
CA ALA A 54 -2.36 11.12 -8.01
C ALA A 54 -2.71 12.56 -7.64
N ALA A 55 -3.74 13.13 -8.26
CA ALA A 55 -4.20 14.49 -7.95
C ALA A 55 -4.98 14.58 -6.63
N MET A 56 -5.42 13.46 -6.07
CA MET A 56 -6.16 13.46 -4.81
C MET A 56 -5.20 13.78 -3.65
N PRO A 57 -5.62 14.68 -2.73
CA PRO A 57 -4.77 15.06 -1.60
C PRO A 57 -4.28 13.86 -0.80
N GLY A 58 -2.98 13.83 -0.52
CA GLY A 58 -2.35 12.78 0.26
C GLY A 58 -1.86 11.59 -0.56
N ASN A 59 -2.37 11.37 -1.76
CA ASN A 59 -1.93 10.27 -2.61
C ASN A 59 -0.55 10.55 -3.20
N ALA A 60 0.22 9.48 -3.42
CA ALA A 60 1.59 9.58 -3.94
C ALA A 60 1.72 8.81 -5.25
N PHE A 61 2.28 9.48 -6.27
CA PHE A 61 2.59 8.84 -7.55
C PHE A 61 3.78 7.89 -7.39
N LEU A 62 3.67 6.70 -7.93
CA LEU A 62 4.69 5.66 -7.82
C LEU A 62 5.06 5.16 -9.22
N PRO A 63 6.21 5.59 -9.78
CA PRO A 63 6.64 5.13 -11.09
C PRO A 63 6.91 3.62 -11.11
N ALA A 64 6.59 2.96 -12.22
CA ALA A 64 6.86 1.54 -12.40
C ALA A 64 8.35 1.22 -12.21
N THR A 65 9.25 2.14 -12.60
CA THR A 65 10.69 1.99 -12.44
C THR A 65 11.14 1.90 -10.98
N SER A 66 10.32 2.42 -10.05
CA SER A 66 10.63 2.40 -8.61
C SER A 66 9.89 1.32 -7.84
N SER A 67 8.84 0.73 -8.42
CA SER A 67 7.92 -0.15 -7.68
C SER A 67 8.14 -1.63 -7.95
N GLY A 68 8.74 -1.99 -9.08
CA GLY A 68 8.75 -3.37 -9.53
C GLY A 68 7.40 -3.84 -10.10
N LEU A 69 6.44 -2.93 -10.26
CA LEU A 69 5.14 -3.22 -10.85
C LEU A 69 5.18 -2.99 -12.37
N PRO A 70 4.28 -3.65 -13.13
CA PRO A 70 4.27 -3.51 -14.60
C PRO A 70 3.81 -2.14 -15.08
N LYS A 71 3.14 -1.34 -14.24
CA LYS A 71 2.58 -0.03 -14.61
C LYS A 71 2.88 1.01 -13.55
N ASP A 72 2.90 2.28 -13.97
CA ASP A 72 2.86 3.40 -13.03
C ASP A 72 1.61 3.28 -12.15
N SER A 73 1.74 3.62 -10.90
CA SER A 73 0.70 3.43 -9.90
C SER A 73 0.59 4.64 -8.99
N VAL A 74 -0.43 4.63 -8.16
CA VAL A 74 -0.65 5.64 -7.13
C VAL A 74 -0.90 4.92 -5.81
N VAL A 75 -0.24 5.38 -4.75
CA VAL A 75 -0.55 4.94 -3.39
C VAL A 75 -1.80 5.67 -2.94
N ASN A 76 -2.88 4.93 -2.74
CA ASN A 76 -4.15 5.51 -2.34
C ASN A 76 -4.28 5.49 -0.81
N VAL A 77 -3.99 6.62 -0.17
CA VAL A 77 -3.97 6.70 1.30
C VAL A 77 -5.35 6.66 1.94
N THR A 78 -6.42 6.76 1.15
CA THR A 78 -7.79 6.57 1.66
C THR A 78 -8.26 5.13 1.54
N ALA A 79 -7.52 4.26 0.88
CA ALA A 79 -7.84 2.85 0.73
C ALA A 79 -6.91 2.00 1.61
N LEU A 80 -7.13 2.07 2.92
CA LEU A 80 -6.35 1.32 3.89
C LEU A 80 -7.06 0.01 4.22
N VAL A 81 -6.29 -1.07 4.25
CA VAL A 81 -6.84 -2.42 4.49
C VAL A 81 -6.02 -3.14 5.54
N THR A 82 -6.69 -4.01 6.30
CA THR A 82 -6.05 -4.96 7.19
C THR A 82 -5.99 -6.31 6.47
N LEU A 83 -4.81 -6.88 6.38
CA LEU A 83 -4.58 -8.15 5.70
C LEU A 83 -3.85 -9.12 6.61
N ASP A 84 -4.14 -10.42 6.48
CA ASP A 84 -3.30 -11.42 7.11
C ASP A 84 -1.93 -11.43 6.44
N LYS A 85 -0.88 -11.46 7.25
CA LYS A 85 0.49 -11.51 6.72
C LYS A 85 0.69 -12.70 5.78
N ALA A 86 0.02 -13.82 6.06
CA ALA A 86 0.09 -15.03 5.24
C ALA A 86 -0.53 -14.85 3.84
N ASP A 87 -1.40 -13.86 3.66
CA ASP A 87 -2.06 -13.60 2.38
C ASP A 87 -1.28 -12.68 1.47
N LEU A 88 -0.15 -12.15 1.94
CA LEU A 88 0.73 -11.33 1.09
C LEU A 88 1.63 -12.23 0.27
N ASP A 89 1.67 -11.98 -1.04
CA ASP A 89 2.64 -12.66 -1.90
C ASP A 89 4.05 -12.11 -1.66
N ALA A 90 5.03 -12.71 -2.30
CA ALA A 90 6.41 -12.27 -2.21
C ALA A 90 6.54 -10.78 -2.58
N GLU A 91 7.47 -10.09 -1.94
CA GLU A 91 7.76 -8.69 -2.21
C GLU A 91 8.18 -8.50 -3.67
N THR A 92 7.48 -7.62 -4.39
CA THR A 92 7.85 -7.27 -5.78
C THR A 92 8.78 -6.08 -5.83
N GLY A 93 8.80 -5.27 -4.79
CA GLY A 93 9.64 -4.09 -4.71
C GLY A 93 9.51 -3.43 -3.35
N ARG A 94 10.28 -2.36 -3.16
CA ARG A 94 10.24 -1.56 -1.95
C ARG A 94 10.15 -0.10 -2.33
N LEU A 95 9.36 0.64 -1.57
CA LEU A 95 9.22 2.07 -1.80
C LEU A 95 10.51 2.79 -1.40
N PRO A 96 11.08 3.63 -2.29
CA PRO A 96 12.21 4.48 -1.90
C PRO A 96 11.84 5.39 -0.73
N SER A 97 12.80 5.70 0.13
CA SER A 97 12.55 6.47 1.36
C SER A 97 11.93 7.85 1.09
N ALA A 98 12.30 8.50 -0.01
CA ALA A 98 11.71 9.80 -0.39
C ALA A 98 10.21 9.68 -0.66
N LEU A 99 9.80 8.63 -1.38
CA LEU A 99 8.37 8.37 -1.65
C LEU A 99 7.65 7.91 -0.38
N MET A 100 8.31 7.14 0.47
CA MET A 100 7.73 6.74 1.75
C MET A 100 7.43 7.96 2.63
N SER A 101 8.28 8.98 2.60
CA SER A 101 8.03 10.23 3.32
C SER A 101 6.79 10.97 2.78
N GLU A 102 6.56 10.92 1.48
CA GLU A 102 5.32 11.48 0.89
C GLU A 102 4.09 10.70 1.35
N VAL A 103 4.18 9.38 1.36
CA VAL A 103 3.08 8.52 1.85
C VAL A 103 2.80 8.84 3.32
N ASP A 104 3.83 8.99 4.14
CA ASP A 104 3.67 9.31 5.57
C ASP A 104 2.94 10.64 5.76
N ARG A 105 3.27 11.66 4.96
CA ARG A 105 2.54 12.93 4.99
C ARG A 105 1.07 12.75 4.63
N GLY A 106 0.81 11.98 3.59
CA GLY A 106 -0.56 11.68 3.16
C GLY A 106 -1.35 10.93 4.22
N LEU A 107 -0.72 9.97 4.87
CA LEU A 107 -1.35 9.23 5.97
C LEU A 107 -1.68 10.12 7.16
N ARG A 108 -0.77 11.03 7.54
CA ARG A 108 -1.06 12.00 8.60
C ARG A 108 -2.24 12.87 8.23
N GLN A 109 -2.30 13.31 6.98
CA GLN A 109 -3.39 14.15 6.50
C GLN A 109 -4.73 13.41 6.54
N VAL A 110 -4.80 12.22 5.98
CA VAL A 110 -6.07 11.47 5.90
C VAL A 110 -6.54 10.96 7.26
N LEU A 111 -5.60 10.64 8.15
CA LEU A 111 -5.93 10.13 9.48
C LEU A 111 -6.03 11.23 10.55
N GLY A 112 -5.67 12.47 10.22
CA GLY A 112 -5.74 13.59 11.15
C GLY A 112 -4.68 13.54 12.26
N LEU A 113 -3.52 13.01 11.95
CA LEU A 113 -2.42 12.86 12.93
C LEU A 113 -1.45 14.04 12.92
#